data_f7338908a9f9dc18da583d178f82161a
#
_entry.id   f7338908a9f9dc18da583d178f82161a
#
_cell.length_a   1.000
_cell.length_b   1.000
_cell.length_c   1.000
_cell.angle_alpha   90.00
_cell.angle_beta   90.00
_cell.angle_gamma   90.00
#
_symmetry.space_group_name_H-M   'P 1'
#
loop_
_entity.id
_entity.type
_entity.pdbx_description
1 polymer ?
#
loop_
_entity_poly.entity_id
_entity_poly.type
_entity_poly.pdbx_seq_one_letter_code
_entity_poly.pdbx_strand_id
1 'polypeptide(L)'
;MLYFENDYCEGAHPAILQKLTETNFEKVSGYGTDPYCASAREKIRAACACPEADVQFISGGTQSNAIVIASMLQRWQGVVAAATGHVAGHEAGAIEYTGHKVITLPQHNGKLDAAELRELVATFYADDNHDHMVFPGMVYISHPTEYGTLYTKAELEEIGRAHV
;
A
#
# COMPACT_ATOMS: atom_id res chain seq x y z
N MET A 1 19.60 20.93 -12.81
CA MET A 1 18.13 21.02 -12.83
C MET A 1 17.63 19.86 -11.99
N LEU A 2 16.71 20.08 -11.09
CA LEU A 2 16.08 19.01 -10.31
C LEU A 2 14.80 18.58 -11.03
N TYR A 3 14.59 17.29 -11.18
CA TYR A 3 13.40 16.69 -11.80
C TYR A 3 12.55 16.05 -10.71
N PHE A 4 11.25 16.34 -10.71
CA PHE A 4 10.27 15.81 -9.75
C PHE A 4 9.09 15.18 -10.49
N GLU A 5 9.31 14.65 -11.68
CA GLU A 5 8.26 14.05 -12.51
C GLU A 5 7.86 12.65 -12.00
N ASN A 6 8.84 11.90 -11.52
CA ASN A 6 8.65 10.59 -10.90
C ASN A 6 9.94 10.17 -10.16
N ASP A 7 9.88 9.06 -9.43
CA ASP A 7 10.96 8.51 -8.61
C ASP A 7 11.81 7.43 -9.32
N TYR A 8 11.58 7.20 -10.62
CA TYR A 8 12.26 6.17 -11.41
C TYR A 8 12.95 6.71 -12.67
N CYS A 9 13.12 8.02 -12.83
CA CYS A 9 13.80 8.62 -13.98
C CYS A 9 15.30 8.36 -13.99
N GLU A 10 15.91 8.20 -12.82
CA GLU A 10 17.35 8.02 -12.66
C GLU A 10 17.69 6.58 -12.27
N GLY A 11 18.91 6.17 -12.57
CA GLY A 11 19.44 4.87 -12.16
C GLY A 11 19.78 4.81 -10.66
N ALA A 12 20.35 3.69 -10.22
CA ALA A 12 20.71 3.51 -8.84
C ALA A 12 21.86 4.47 -8.40
N HIS A 13 21.81 4.88 -7.14
CA HIS A 13 22.89 5.69 -6.55
C HIS A 13 24.26 5.02 -6.75
N PRO A 14 25.35 5.77 -7.01
CA PRO A 14 26.68 5.21 -7.28
C PRO A 14 27.17 4.19 -6.25
N ALA A 15 26.87 4.40 -4.96
CA ALA A 15 27.25 3.46 -3.90
C ALA A 15 26.52 2.10 -4.03
N ILE A 16 25.29 2.07 -4.57
CA ILE A 16 24.55 0.83 -4.85
C ILE A 16 25.20 0.11 -6.02
N LEU A 17 25.52 0.82 -7.10
CA LEU A 17 26.20 0.25 -8.27
C LEU A 17 27.57 -0.33 -7.88
N GLN A 18 28.32 0.36 -7.02
CA GLN A 18 29.59 -0.14 -6.49
C GLN A 18 29.37 -1.45 -5.73
N LYS A 19 28.39 -1.52 -4.83
CA LYS A 19 28.08 -2.74 -4.08
C LYS A 19 27.66 -3.89 -4.99
N LEU A 20 26.85 -3.63 -5.98
CA LEU A 20 26.48 -4.64 -6.98
C LEU A 20 27.71 -5.17 -7.72
N THR A 21 28.66 -4.31 -8.06
CA THR A 21 29.92 -4.71 -8.71
C THR A 21 30.78 -5.57 -7.77
N GLU A 22 30.94 -5.15 -6.51
CA GLU A 22 31.75 -5.87 -5.50
C GLU A 22 31.20 -7.28 -5.23
N THR A 23 29.87 -7.44 -5.21
CA THR A 23 29.22 -8.70 -4.84
C THR A 23 28.76 -9.55 -6.01
N ASN A 24 29.00 -9.10 -7.25
CA ASN A 24 28.43 -9.69 -8.47
C ASN A 24 28.72 -11.18 -8.67
N PHE A 25 29.84 -11.66 -8.15
CA PHE A 25 30.26 -13.06 -8.29
C PHE A 25 30.08 -13.88 -6.99
N GLU A 26 29.49 -13.28 -5.96
CA GLU A 26 29.17 -14.01 -4.74
C GLU A 26 28.04 -15.01 -4.98
N LYS A 27 28.18 -16.19 -4.41
CA LYS A 27 27.15 -17.22 -4.46
C LYS A 27 26.36 -17.19 -3.15
N VAL A 28 25.18 -16.64 -3.22
CA VAL A 28 24.26 -16.53 -2.07
C VAL A 28 22.96 -17.27 -2.34
N SER A 29 22.23 -17.63 -1.28
CA SER A 29 20.91 -18.24 -1.41
C SER A 29 19.90 -17.24 -2.00
N GLY A 30 18.86 -17.74 -2.68
CA GLY A 30 17.77 -16.92 -3.21
C GLY A 30 16.60 -16.77 -2.24
N TYR A 31 15.52 -16.20 -2.75
CA TYR A 31 14.22 -16.09 -2.04
C TYR A 31 14.27 -15.33 -0.71
N GLY A 32 15.17 -14.36 -0.60
CA GLY A 32 15.30 -13.51 0.58
C GLY A 32 15.93 -14.20 1.80
N THR A 33 16.56 -15.37 1.63
CA THR A 33 17.26 -16.09 2.72
C THR A 33 18.74 -15.82 2.77
N ASP A 34 19.24 -14.92 1.92
CA ASP A 34 20.63 -14.49 1.86
C ASP A 34 21.00 -13.53 3.00
N PRO A 35 22.30 -13.36 3.29
CA PRO A 35 22.75 -12.49 4.37
C PRO A 35 22.48 -10.99 4.13
N TYR A 36 22.35 -10.55 2.87
CA TYR A 36 22.02 -9.16 2.55
C TYR A 36 20.58 -8.84 2.92
N CYS A 37 19.63 -9.73 2.57
CA CYS A 37 18.24 -9.62 3.00
C CYS A 37 18.10 -9.69 4.52
N ALA A 38 18.83 -10.57 5.20
CA ALA A 38 18.83 -10.64 6.66
C ALA A 38 19.30 -9.32 7.30
N SER A 39 20.43 -8.78 6.85
CA SER A 39 20.95 -7.49 7.32
C SER A 39 20.01 -6.32 7.01
N ALA A 40 19.36 -6.32 5.83
CA ALA A 40 18.42 -5.28 5.46
C ALA A 40 17.16 -5.31 6.37
N ARG A 41 16.61 -6.48 6.68
CA ARG A 41 15.47 -6.63 7.61
C ARG A 41 15.78 -6.05 8.98
N GLU A 42 16.94 -6.36 9.54
CA GLU A 42 17.37 -5.83 10.84
C GLU A 42 17.47 -4.30 10.83
N LYS A 43 18.07 -3.73 9.78
CA LYS A 43 18.20 -2.28 9.64
C LYS A 43 16.84 -1.59 9.49
N ILE A 44 15.91 -2.18 8.74
CA ILE A 44 14.55 -1.66 8.56
C ILE A 44 13.80 -1.72 9.89
N ARG A 45 13.82 -2.83 10.61
CA ARG A 45 13.22 -2.96 11.93
C ARG A 45 13.74 -1.91 12.92
N ALA A 46 15.05 -1.70 12.93
CA ALA A 46 15.67 -0.68 13.76
C ALA A 46 15.25 0.74 13.36
N ALA A 47 15.23 1.05 12.06
CA ALA A 47 14.82 2.36 11.55
C ALA A 47 13.35 2.68 11.81
N CYS A 48 12.48 1.67 11.79
CA CYS A 48 11.06 1.80 12.08
C CYS A 48 10.74 1.71 13.58
N ALA A 49 11.74 1.49 14.44
CA ALA A 49 11.55 1.22 15.88
C ALA A 49 10.52 0.10 16.14
N CYS A 50 10.48 -0.91 15.29
CA CYS A 50 9.54 -2.03 15.34
C CYS A 50 10.29 -3.37 15.19
N PRO A 51 10.90 -3.91 16.27
CA PRO A 51 11.72 -5.11 16.21
C PRO A 51 10.95 -6.37 15.78
N GLU A 52 9.64 -6.38 16.02
CA GLU A 52 8.76 -7.52 15.69
C GLU A 52 8.15 -7.44 14.28
N ALA A 53 8.47 -6.38 13.51
CA ALA A 53 7.91 -6.23 12.17
C ALA A 53 8.34 -7.39 11.26
N ASP A 54 7.40 -7.96 10.51
CA ASP A 54 7.72 -8.81 9.38
C ASP A 54 8.07 -7.96 8.16
N VAL A 55 9.24 -8.19 7.58
CA VAL A 55 9.76 -7.39 6.46
C VAL A 55 9.93 -8.30 5.25
N GLN A 56 9.16 -8.02 4.21
CA GLN A 56 9.19 -8.72 2.93
C GLN A 56 9.72 -7.80 1.82
N PHE A 57 10.54 -8.35 0.91
CA PHE A 57 11.05 -7.64 -0.26
C PHE A 57 10.26 -8.05 -1.48
N ILE A 58 9.62 -7.09 -2.13
CA ILE A 58 8.76 -7.27 -3.31
C ILE A 58 9.24 -6.32 -4.41
N SER A 59 9.06 -6.69 -5.67
CA SER A 59 9.68 -5.98 -6.80
C SER A 59 9.04 -4.66 -7.18
N GLY A 60 7.85 -4.32 -6.62
CA GLY A 60 7.19 -3.04 -6.95
C GLY A 60 5.94 -2.79 -6.14
N GLY A 61 5.50 -1.52 -6.12
CA GLY A 61 4.34 -1.06 -5.35
C GLY A 61 3.03 -1.74 -5.77
N THR A 62 2.78 -1.83 -7.07
CA THR A 62 1.58 -2.49 -7.62
C THR A 62 1.52 -3.97 -7.20
N GLN A 63 2.65 -4.69 -7.27
CA GLN A 63 2.71 -6.07 -6.80
C GLN A 63 2.47 -6.16 -5.28
N SER A 64 3.03 -5.23 -4.51
CA SER A 64 2.81 -5.17 -3.06
C SER A 64 1.34 -4.98 -2.72
N ASN A 65 0.68 -4.02 -3.37
CA ASN A 65 -0.74 -3.75 -3.18
C ASN A 65 -1.60 -4.95 -3.55
N ALA A 66 -1.35 -5.57 -4.70
CA ALA A 66 -2.09 -6.75 -5.16
C ALA A 66 -1.93 -7.93 -4.18
N ILE A 67 -0.71 -8.21 -3.70
CA ILE A 67 -0.45 -9.30 -2.76
C ILE A 67 -1.15 -9.04 -1.42
N VAL A 68 -1.00 -7.84 -0.85
CA VAL A 68 -1.59 -7.50 0.45
C VAL A 68 -3.11 -7.57 0.38
N ILE A 69 -3.72 -6.93 -0.60
CA ILE A 69 -5.18 -6.90 -0.76
C ILE A 69 -5.73 -8.32 -0.98
N ALA A 70 -5.12 -9.08 -1.90
CA ALA A 70 -5.57 -10.44 -2.19
C ALA A 70 -5.37 -11.42 -1.03
N SER A 71 -4.37 -11.21 -0.17
CA SER A 71 -4.10 -12.10 0.95
C SER A 71 -4.92 -11.80 2.20
N MET A 72 -5.35 -10.56 2.36
CA MET A 72 -6.04 -10.10 3.57
C MET A 72 -7.56 -10.02 3.42
N LEU A 73 -8.08 -9.92 2.18
CA LEU A 73 -9.50 -9.84 1.93
C LEU A 73 -10.13 -11.21 1.62
N GLN A 74 -11.38 -11.37 2.05
CA GLN A 74 -12.24 -12.47 1.60
C GLN A 74 -12.76 -12.16 0.20
N ARG A 75 -13.14 -13.20 -0.56
CA ARG A 75 -13.54 -13.08 -1.98
C ARG A 75 -14.68 -12.10 -2.26
N TRP A 76 -15.55 -11.87 -1.28
CA TRP A 76 -16.68 -10.94 -1.36
C TRP A 76 -16.37 -9.54 -0.83
N GLN A 77 -15.15 -9.32 -0.37
CA GLN A 77 -14.71 -8.03 0.16
C GLN A 77 -13.97 -7.22 -0.90
N GLY A 78 -14.08 -5.91 -0.78
CA GLY A 78 -13.37 -4.92 -1.57
C GLY A 78 -12.54 -3.99 -0.69
N VAL A 79 -11.66 -3.23 -1.33
CA VAL A 79 -10.81 -2.24 -0.69
C VAL A 79 -11.36 -0.84 -0.94
N VAL A 80 -11.53 -0.07 0.13
CA VAL A 80 -11.96 1.34 0.05
C VAL A 80 -10.74 2.23 -0.14
N ALA A 81 -10.78 3.12 -1.11
CA ALA A 81 -9.71 4.08 -1.41
C ALA A 81 -10.28 5.44 -1.81
N ALA A 82 -9.49 6.51 -1.67
CA ALA A 82 -9.80 7.77 -2.31
C ALA A 82 -9.88 7.58 -3.84
N ALA A 83 -10.75 8.32 -4.52
CA ALA A 83 -10.91 8.23 -5.98
C ALA A 83 -9.60 8.51 -6.75
N THR A 84 -8.67 9.24 -6.13
CA THR A 84 -7.32 9.49 -6.64
C THR A 84 -6.27 8.50 -6.12
N GLY A 85 -6.63 7.61 -5.20
CA GLY A 85 -5.69 6.63 -4.63
C GLY A 85 -5.05 5.77 -5.70
N HIS A 86 -3.78 5.43 -5.52
CA HIS A 86 -2.99 4.75 -6.55
C HIS A 86 -3.66 3.46 -7.06
N VAL A 87 -4.24 2.67 -6.16
CA VAL A 87 -4.96 1.43 -6.49
C VAL A 87 -6.24 1.67 -7.32
N ALA A 88 -6.82 2.86 -7.23
CA ALA A 88 -8.03 3.21 -7.98
C ALA A 88 -7.75 3.72 -9.40
N GLY A 89 -6.61 4.45 -9.60
CA GLY A 89 -6.36 5.19 -10.83
C GLY A 89 -5.10 4.80 -11.60
N HIS A 90 -4.08 4.23 -10.96
CA HIS A 90 -2.74 4.13 -11.54
C HIS A 90 -2.12 2.71 -11.54
N GLU A 91 -2.94 1.67 -11.38
CA GLU A 91 -2.46 0.28 -11.37
C GLU A 91 -3.06 -0.60 -12.46
N ALA A 92 -3.66 0.02 -13.49
CA ALA A 92 -4.18 -0.69 -14.67
C ALA A 92 -5.10 -1.89 -14.34
N GLY A 93 -5.90 -1.78 -13.28
CA GLY A 93 -6.81 -2.84 -12.85
C GLY A 93 -6.12 -4.01 -12.13
N ALA A 94 -4.92 -3.81 -11.57
CA ALA A 94 -4.19 -4.88 -10.88
C ALA A 94 -4.95 -5.43 -9.67
N ILE A 95 -5.73 -4.60 -8.98
CA ILE A 95 -6.53 -5.03 -7.83
C ILE A 95 -7.74 -5.82 -8.29
N GLU A 96 -8.47 -5.34 -9.30
CA GLU A 96 -9.61 -6.03 -9.91
C GLU A 96 -9.20 -7.39 -10.50
N TYR A 97 -7.99 -7.49 -11.04
CA TYR A 97 -7.42 -8.76 -11.50
C TYR A 97 -7.30 -9.80 -10.38
N THR A 98 -7.08 -9.39 -9.14
CA THR A 98 -7.08 -10.30 -7.98
C THR A 98 -8.48 -10.78 -7.56
N GLY A 99 -9.53 -10.24 -8.19
CA GLY A 99 -10.92 -10.55 -7.88
C GLY A 99 -11.56 -9.63 -6.86
N HIS A 100 -10.89 -8.57 -6.43
CA HIS A 100 -11.38 -7.61 -5.45
C HIS A 100 -11.78 -6.29 -6.12
N LYS A 101 -12.90 -5.72 -5.69
CA LYS A 101 -13.36 -4.42 -6.14
C LYS A 101 -12.62 -3.31 -5.38
N VAL A 102 -12.22 -2.27 -6.09
CA VAL A 102 -11.87 -0.99 -5.48
C VAL A 102 -13.14 -0.17 -5.29
N ILE A 103 -13.48 0.14 -4.06
CA ILE A 103 -14.62 0.97 -3.66
C ILE A 103 -14.09 2.39 -3.47
N THR A 104 -14.44 3.31 -4.35
CA THR A 104 -13.92 4.67 -4.28
C THR A 104 -14.82 5.60 -3.49
N LEU A 105 -14.23 6.43 -2.63
CA LEU A 105 -14.84 7.57 -1.99
C LEU A 105 -14.31 8.89 -2.60
N PRO A 106 -15.04 9.99 -2.49
CA PRO A 106 -14.54 11.31 -2.85
C PRO A 106 -13.19 11.59 -2.18
N GLN A 107 -12.35 12.34 -2.86
CA GLN A 107 -11.07 12.76 -2.31
C GLN A 107 -11.12 14.22 -1.85
N HIS A 108 -10.45 14.54 -0.76
CA HIS A 108 -10.28 15.88 -0.22
C HIS A 108 -8.79 16.22 -0.18
N ASN A 109 -8.32 16.90 -1.23
CA ASN A 109 -6.89 17.17 -1.43
C ASN A 109 -6.04 15.87 -1.43
N GLY A 110 -6.57 14.83 -2.10
CA GLY A 110 -5.98 13.49 -2.20
C GLY A 110 -6.29 12.55 -1.03
N LYS A 111 -6.91 13.03 0.04
CA LYS A 111 -7.21 12.26 1.25
C LYS A 111 -8.62 11.68 1.25
N LEU A 112 -8.79 10.57 1.97
CA LEU A 112 -10.10 10.10 2.45
C LEU A 112 -10.57 10.93 3.63
N ASP A 113 -11.87 11.15 3.72
CA ASP A 113 -12.53 11.70 4.91
C ASP A 113 -13.11 10.57 5.78
N ALA A 114 -12.85 10.62 7.08
CA ALA A 114 -13.30 9.58 8.02
C ALA A 114 -14.82 9.59 8.23
N ALA A 115 -15.50 10.73 8.06
CA ALA A 115 -16.95 10.79 8.18
C ALA A 115 -17.62 10.13 6.97
N GLU A 116 -17.12 10.36 5.76
CA GLU A 116 -17.61 9.70 4.55
C GLU A 116 -17.34 8.18 4.59
N LEU A 117 -16.22 7.75 5.15
CA LEU A 117 -15.94 6.32 5.35
C LEU A 117 -16.95 5.69 6.33
N ARG A 118 -17.25 6.37 7.46
CA ARG A 118 -18.27 5.91 8.40
C ARG A 118 -19.66 5.84 7.76
N GLU A 119 -20.00 6.84 6.95
CA GLU A 119 -21.26 6.86 6.23
C GLU A 119 -21.37 5.71 5.23
N LEU A 120 -20.30 5.42 4.48
CA LEU A 120 -20.24 4.26 3.58
C LEU A 120 -20.51 2.96 4.35
N VAL A 121 -19.82 2.74 5.47
CA VAL A 121 -19.95 1.52 6.28
C VAL A 121 -21.35 1.44 6.91
N ALA A 122 -21.84 2.54 7.48
CA ALA A 122 -23.16 2.60 8.09
C ALA A 122 -24.28 2.35 7.07
N THR A 123 -24.20 2.97 5.89
CA THR A 123 -25.16 2.78 4.81
C THR A 123 -25.15 1.36 4.29
N PHE A 124 -23.96 0.77 4.14
CA PHE A 124 -23.80 -0.63 3.71
C PHE A 124 -24.54 -1.57 4.67
N TYR A 125 -24.29 -1.49 5.97
CA TYR A 125 -24.94 -2.40 6.95
C TYR A 125 -26.40 -2.07 7.25
N ALA A 126 -26.88 -0.88 6.91
CA ALA A 126 -28.28 -0.52 7.01
C ALA A 126 -29.16 -1.05 5.85
N ASP A 127 -28.54 -1.49 4.77
CA ASP A 127 -29.24 -2.08 3.64
C ASP A 127 -29.57 -3.56 3.93
N ASP A 128 -30.84 -3.93 3.92
CA ASP A 128 -31.29 -5.32 4.14
C ASP A 128 -30.76 -6.30 3.08
N ASN A 129 -30.26 -5.80 1.95
CA ASN A 129 -29.71 -6.59 0.86
C ASN A 129 -28.17 -6.52 0.79
N HIS A 130 -27.50 -6.03 1.82
CA HIS A 130 -26.02 -5.89 1.81
C HIS A 130 -25.28 -7.20 1.51
N ASP A 131 -25.86 -8.36 1.81
CA ASP A 131 -25.29 -9.67 1.47
C ASP A 131 -25.11 -9.91 -0.04
N HIS A 132 -25.76 -9.10 -0.90
CA HIS A 132 -25.59 -9.11 -2.35
C HIS A 132 -24.58 -8.08 -2.85
N MET A 133 -24.01 -7.30 -1.95
CA MET A 133 -23.06 -6.22 -2.26
C MET A 133 -21.61 -6.63 -1.94
N VAL A 134 -20.65 -5.88 -2.46
CA VAL A 134 -19.25 -6.07 -2.09
C VAL A 134 -19.01 -5.42 -0.73
N PHE A 135 -18.57 -6.22 0.24
CA PHE A 135 -18.29 -5.75 1.61
C PHE A 135 -17.07 -4.84 1.65
N PRO A 136 -17.12 -3.67 2.29
CA PRO A 136 -15.93 -2.86 2.56
C PRO A 136 -15.06 -3.56 3.61
N GLY A 137 -14.00 -4.23 3.15
CA GLY A 137 -13.17 -5.10 4.01
C GLY A 137 -11.80 -4.53 4.38
N MET A 138 -11.37 -3.46 3.72
CA MET A 138 -10.06 -2.84 3.94
C MET A 138 -10.12 -1.38 3.52
N VAL A 139 -9.30 -0.54 4.14
CA VAL A 139 -9.02 0.83 3.68
C VAL A 139 -7.58 0.90 3.17
N TYR A 140 -7.42 1.43 1.97
CA TYR A 140 -6.13 1.75 1.37
C TYR A 140 -5.86 3.24 1.45
N ILE A 141 -4.65 3.60 1.82
CA ILE A 141 -4.17 4.99 1.89
C ILE A 141 -2.82 5.09 1.18
N SER A 142 -2.70 6.03 0.24
CA SER A 142 -1.40 6.51 -0.23
C SER A 142 -0.86 7.55 0.75
N HIS A 143 0.41 7.43 1.18
CA HIS A 143 1.03 8.36 2.11
C HIS A 143 2.52 8.59 1.78
N PRO A 144 2.91 9.76 1.23
CA PRO A 144 2.04 10.88 0.84
C PRO A 144 0.99 10.51 -0.19
N THR A 145 -0.07 11.33 -0.29
CA THR A 145 -1.10 11.15 -1.32
C THR A 145 -0.55 11.49 -2.71
N GLU A 146 -1.28 11.16 -3.75
CA GLU A 146 -0.95 11.50 -5.14
C GLU A 146 -0.84 13.02 -5.39
N TYR A 147 -1.37 13.84 -4.48
CA TYR A 147 -1.25 15.30 -4.49
C TYR A 147 -0.10 15.82 -3.60
N GLY A 148 0.71 14.93 -3.01
CA GLY A 148 1.81 15.27 -2.12
C GLY A 148 1.37 15.74 -0.73
N THR A 149 0.12 15.55 -0.35
CA THR A 149 -0.38 15.88 0.98
C THR A 149 -0.12 14.74 1.97
N LEU A 150 -0.02 15.09 3.25
CA LEU A 150 0.23 14.13 4.32
C LEU A 150 -0.99 14.04 5.24
N TYR A 151 -1.36 12.83 5.61
CA TYR A 151 -2.28 12.62 6.71
C TYR A 151 -1.61 12.97 8.04
N THR A 152 -2.32 13.65 8.90
CA THR A 152 -1.92 13.79 10.31
C THR A 152 -2.20 12.48 11.07
N LYS A 153 -1.56 12.31 12.22
CA LYS A 153 -1.83 11.17 13.09
C LYS A 153 -3.31 11.09 13.50
N ALA A 154 -3.93 12.24 13.79
CA ALA A 154 -5.35 12.31 14.16
C ALA A 154 -6.26 11.83 13.02
N GLU A 155 -6.03 12.27 11.78
CA GLU A 155 -6.78 11.81 10.61
C GLU A 155 -6.64 10.29 10.41
N LEU A 156 -5.44 9.73 10.54
CA LEU A 156 -5.22 8.29 10.43
C LEU A 156 -5.93 7.50 11.52
N GLU A 157 -5.91 8.00 12.77
CA GLU A 157 -6.62 7.37 13.89
C GLU A 157 -8.14 7.42 13.69
N GLU A 158 -8.67 8.51 13.15
CA GLU A 158 -10.11 8.62 12.85
C GLU A 158 -10.53 7.66 11.73
N ILE A 159 -9.74 7.54 10.67
CA ILE A 159 -9.98 6.56 9.59
C ILE A 159 -9.93 5.14 10.16
N GLY A 160 -8.95 4.82 11.00
CA GLY A 160 -8.83 3.51 11.64
C GLY A 160 -10.06 3.14 12.48
N ARG A 161 -10.66 4.11 13.18
CA ARG A 161 -11.90 3.92 13.96
C ARG A 161 -13.17 3.88 13.10
N ALA A 162 -13.13 4.43 11.90
CA ALA A 162 -14.29 4.49 11.01
C ALA A 162 -14.58 3.16 10.31
N HIS A 163 -13.60 2.28 10.26
CA HIS A 163 -13.67 0.98 9.58
C HIS A 163 -14.06 -0.19 10.53
N VAL A 164 -14.12 0.04 11.83
CA VAL A 164 -14.43 -0.99 12.84
C VAL A 164 -15.92 -1.01 13.19
#